data_4d7f1a67c1b6f48278e4e1854caf1e6e
#
_entry.id   4d7f1a67c1b6f48278e4e1854caf1e6e
#
_cell.length_a   1.000
_cell.length_b   1.000
_cell.length_c   1.000
_cell.angle_alpha   90.00
_cell.angle_beta   90.00
_cell.angle_gamma   90.00
#
_symmetry.space_group_name_H-M   'P 1'
#
loop_
_entity.id
_entity.type
_entity.pdbx_description
1 polymer ?
#
loop_
_entity_poly.entity_id
_entity_poly.type
_entity_poly.pdbx_seq_one_letter_code
_entity_poly.pdbx_strand_id
1 'polypeptide(L)'
;MANNINQIVDSLISINQVIENFRLQREKTELYDSNRFNPFQFLRTDEMGLSKILAFLLDPKETHGQGDLFLNSFLKYIGKHNFLAYDKIQVCVEKATSENRRHDIFIEGFLNNKRRWIVSIENKLRFASDQEEQLKDYRDDLEGYREVEYCLIYLPVFKEPPSENSIRKNEWENLISERKAILLSAKDLVDWLDKTLIIAPAVKQFCQNFKKFLNEELMGNTETNNELVNYLMKNTDVLYSALNVIDSREQLYEKLMVVLVEQLQSRFESNYNKLKDYGWKCNPNGDIDARYFGIFIEQGNVSWGVGIEFDTADLRNGYYGVYCHKDENRKLYDLIWSIFDKAGLRAHFKYTRYWAMWEWMDSNIRNWDAAILRKIPSGELANQIFDLWRPLLDVISKNIEDISSLEK
;
A
#
# COMPACT_ATOMS: atom_id res chain seq x y z
N MET A 1 21.13 -13.11 -33.29
CA MET A 1 20.68 -13.41 -31.93
C MET A 1 21.82 -13.35 -30.91
N ALA A 2 22.94 -14.06 -31.06
CA ALA A 2 24.03 -14.04 -30.09
C ALA A 2 24.61 -12.63 -29.80
N ASN A 3 24.81 -11.79 -30.85
CA ASN A 3 25.29 -10.42 -30.66
C ASN A 3 24.34 -9.53 -29.83
N ASN A 4 23.04 -9.75 -29.91
CA ASN A 4 22.04 -8.98 -29.17
C ASN A 4 22.03 -9.34 -27.67
N ILE A 5 22.24 -10.64 -27.35
CA ILE A 5 22.31 -11.11 -25.96
C ILE A 5 23.57 -10.55 -25.27
N ASN A 6 24.73 -10.59 -25.95
CA ASN A 6 25.97 -10.06 -25.40
C ASN A 6 25.84 -8.54 -25.12
N GLN A 7 25.23 -7.78 -26.01
CA GLN A 7 24.98 -6.36 -25.83
C GLN A 7 24.08 -6.10 -24.62
N ILE A 8 23.04 -6.91 -24.40
CA ILE A 8 22.17 -6.82 -23.22
C ILE A 8 22.97 -7.12 -21.95
N VAL A 9 23.81 -8.16 -21.95
CA VAL A 9 24.64 -8.53 -20.79
C VAL A 9 25.60 -7.40 -20.44
N ASP A 10 26.31 -6.83 -21.42
CA ASP A 10 27.23 -5.71 -21.20
C ASP A 10 26.50 -4.47 -20.65
N SER A 11 25.30 -4.21 -21.17
CA SER A 11 24.43 -3.13 -20.66
C SER A 11 23.99 -3.35 -19.22
N LEU A 12 23.62 -4.58 -18.82
CA LEU A 12 23.26 -4.91 -17.45
C LEU A 12 24.46 -4.79 -16.50
N ILE A 13 25.66 -5.17 -16.93
CA ILE A 13 26.90 -4.97 -16.17
C ILE A 13 27.13 -3.47 -15.96
N SER A 14 26.99 -2.67 -16.99
CA SER A 14 27.14 -1.21 -16.93
C SER A 14 26.12 -0.56 -15.97
N ILE A 15 24.86 -0.96 -16.04
CA ILE A 15 23.80 -0.54 -15.12
C ILE A 15 24.18 -0.88 -13.68
N ASN A 16 24.60 -2.12 -13.43
CA ASN A 16 24.99 -2.55 -12.09
C ASN A 16 26.17 -1.74 -11.53
N GLN A 17 27.16 -1.42 -12.36
CA GLN A 17 28.28 -0.55 -11.97
C GLN A 17 27.81 0.86 -11.57
N VAL A 18 26.86 1.43 -12.29
CA VAL A 18 26.27 2.75 -11.94
C VAL A 18 25.58 2.69 -10.60
N ILE A 19 24.76 1.67 -10.34
CA ILE A 19 24.05 1.47 -9.07
C ILE A 19 25.05 1.33 -7.91
N GLU A 20 26.08 0.48 -8.07
CA GLU A 20 27.09 0.27 -7.04
C GLU A 20 27.94 1.52 -6.77
N ASN A 21 28.33 2.25 -7.80
CA ASN A 21 29.06 3.51 -7.64
C ASN A 21 28.22 4.55 -6.88
N PHE A 22 26.92 4.65 -7.20
CA PHE A 22 26.00 5.55 -6.51
C PHE A 22 25.87 5.15 -5.03
N ARG A 23 25.69 3.84 -4.75
CA ARG A 23 25.64 3.31 -3.38
C ARG A 23 26.90 3.65 -2.58
N LEU A 24 28.07 3.42 -3.18
CA LEU A 24 29.36 3.73 -2.53
C LEU A 24 29.56 5.23 -2.29
N GLN A 25 29.11 6.09 -3.20
CA GLN A 25 29.15 7.54 -3.00
C GLN A 25 28.26 7.95 -1.82
N ARG A 26 27.04 7.44 -1.74
CA ARG A 26 26.12 7.70 -0.61
C ARG A 26 26.70 7.22 0.72
N GLU A 27 27.31 6.05 0.76
CA GLU A 27 27.97 5.55 1.97
C GLU A 27 29.10 6.48 2.45
N LYS A 28 29.85 7.08 1.52
CA LYS A 28 30.94 8.03 1.86
C LYS A 28 30.40 9.35 2.41
N THR A 29 29.25 9.81 1.94
CA THR A 29 28.65 11.08 2.38
C THR A 29 27.69 10.91 3.55
N GLU A 30 27.33 9.68 3.93
CA GLU A 30 26.31 9.37 4.95
C GLU A 30 26.56 10.09 6.28
N LEU A 31 27.83 10.25 6.67
CA LEU A 31 28.20 10.97 7.90
C LEU A 31 27.72 12.45 7.89
N TYR A 32 27.68 13.07 6.71
CA TYR A 32 27.34 14.48 6.56
C TYR A 32 25.90 14.69 6.11
N ASP A 33 25.43 13.83 5.20
CA ASP A 33 24.13 14.01 4.54
C ASP A 33 23.02 13.22 5.21
N SER A 34 23.37 12.17 5.99
CA SER A 34 22.42 11.27 6.67
C SER A 34 21.29 10.82 5.72
N ASN A 35 21.66 10.41 4.49
CA ASN A 35 20.74 10.14 3.39
C ASN A 35 19.69 9.06 3.71
N ARG A 36 19.98 8.14 4.63
CA ARG A 36 19.06 7.09 5.07
C ARG A 36 18.13 7.53 6.20
N PHE A 37 18.48 8.63 6.89
CA PHE A 37 17.66 9.12 8.00
C PHE A 37 16.36 9.76 7.48
N ASN A 38 15.26 9.32 8.07
CA ASN A 38 13.96 10.00 7.92
C ASN A 38 13.20 9.91 9.26
N PRO A 39 12.84 11.05 9.90
CA PRO A 39 12.13 11.05 11.17
C PRO A 39 10.74 10.39 11.08
N PHE A 40 10.15 10.27 9.89
CA PHE A 40 8.87 9.59 9.67
C PHE A 40 8.92 8.08 9.94
N GLN A 41 10.13 7.48 10.02
CA GLN A 41 10.31 6.10 10.49
C GLN A 41 9.97 5.91 11.97
N PHE A 42 10.00 7.00 12.77
CA PHE A 42 9.75 6.99 14.20
C PHE A 42 8.38 7.60 14.56
N LEU A 43 7.72 8.24 13.63
CA LEU A 43 6.40 8.82 13.80
C LEU A 43 5.31 7.78 13.50
N ARG A 44 4.12 8.02 14.03
CA ARG A 44 2.95 7.26 13.64
C ARG A 44 2.58 7.63 12.19
N THR A 45 2.77 6.72 11.26
CA THR A 45 2.53 6.92 9.83
C THR A 45 1.47 5.95 9.28
N ASP A 46 0.62 5.38 10.14
CA ASP A 46 -0.62 4.73 9.71
C ASP A 46 -1.62 5.75 9.16
N GLU A 47 -2.77 5.32 8.70
CA GLU A 47 -3.81 6.17 8.11
C GLU A 47 -4.16 7.36 9.01
N MET A 48 -4.41 7.11 10.30
CA MET A 48 -4.69 8.15 11.28
C MET A 48 -3.51 9.10 11.49
N GLY A 49 -2.28 8.58 11.54
CA GLY A 49 -1.07 9.39 11.70
C GLY A 49 -0.85 10.32 10.52
N LEU A 50 -1.01 9.80 9.29
CA LEU A 50 -0.90 10.61 8.07
C LEU A 50 -2.01 11.65 7.95
N SER A 51 -3.24 11.31 8.33
CA SER A 51 -4.36 12.27 8.39
C SER A 51 -4.06 13.42 9.37
N LYS A 52 -3.47 13.13 10.53
CA LYS A 52 -3.03 14.16 11.48
C LYS A 52 -1.92 15.05 10.93
N ILE A 53 -0.95 14.50 10.20
CA ILE A 53 0.13 15.26 9.58
C ILE A 53 -0.43 16.20 8.50
N LEU A 54 -1.36 15.72 7.67
CA LEU A 54 -2.01 16.55 6.66
C LEU A 54 -2.88 17.64 7.30
N ALA A 55 -3.68 17.29 8.32
CA ALA A 55 -4.49 18.25 9.06
C ALA A 55 -3.63 19.33 9.73
N PHE A 56 -2.50 18.93 10.34
CA PHE A 56 -1.52 19.88 10.91
C PHE A 56 -1.01 20.87 9.86
N LEU A 57 -0.69 20.43 8.66
CA LEU A 57 -0.26 21.35 7.59
C LEU A 57 -1.40 22.25 7.10
N LEU A 58 -2.62 21.73 7.04
CA LEU A 58 -3.77 22.44 6.48
C LEU A 58 -4.50 23.34 7.48
N ASP A 59 -4.22 23.25 8.78
CA ASP A 59 -4.82 24.15 9.79
C ASP A 59 -3.96 25.42 10.01
N PRO A 60 -4.47 26.61 9.62
CA PRO A 60 -3.74 27.85 9.79
C PRO A 60 -3.35 28.20 11.24
N LYS A 61 -3.98 27.55 12.23
CA LYS A 61 -3.76 27.83 13.66
C LYS A 61 -2.71 26.95 14.30
N GLU A 62 -2.22 25.96 13.55
CA GLU A 62 -1.27 25.00 14.06
C GLU A 62 0.13 25.58 14.28
N THR A 63 0.92 24.86 15.05
CA THR A 63 2.23 25.30 15.55
C THR A 63 3.30 25.41 14.46
N HIS A 64 2.99 25.04 13.19
CA HIS A 64 3.90 25.34 12.07
C HIS A 64 4.09 26.84 11.86
N GLY A 65 3.18 27.70 12.36
CA GLY A 65 3.33 29.15 12.36
C GLY A 65 3.34 29.81 10.97
N GLN A 66 2.89 29.10 9.92
CA GLN A 66 2.86 29.60 8.54
C GLN A 66 1.49 30.21 8.18
N GLY A 67 0.55 30.29 9.14
CA GLY A 67 -0.80 30.79 8.89
C GLY A 67 -1.48 30.06 7.73
N ASP A 68 -2.09 30.83 6.83
CA ASP A 68 -2.88 30.28 5.70
C ASP A 68 -2.04 29.72 4.55
N LEU A 69 -0.72 29.75 4.63
CA LEU A 69 0.16 29.42 3.51
C LEU A 69 -0.15 28.04 2.90
N PHE A 70 -0.19 27.01 3.73
CA PHE A 70 -0.42 25.64 3.27
C PHE A 70 -1.84 25.44 2.72
N LEU A 71 -2.85 25.91 3.45
CA LEU A 71 -4.24 25.80 3.02
C LEU A 71 -4.49 26.54 1.71
N ASN A 72 -4.04 27.80 1.60
CA ASN A 72 -4.21 28.58 0.39
C ASN A 72 -3.46 27.99 -0.80
N SER A 73 -2.24 27.47 -0.58
CA SER A 73 -1.47 26.77 -1.60
C SER A 73 -2.17 25.48 -2.04
N PHE A 74 -2.73 24.72 -1.11
CA PHE A 74 -3.48 23.50 -1.40
C PHE A 74 -4.76 23.79 -2.19
N LEU A 75 -5.58 24.75 -1.75
CA LEU A 75 -6.80 25.14 -2.44
C LEU A 75 -6.52 25.62 -3.89
N LYS A 76 -5.43 26.36 -4.09
CA LYS A 76 -4.97 26.76 -5.44
C LYS A 76 -4.53 25.53 -6.25
N TYR A 77 -3.78 24.60 -5.64
CA TYR A 77 -3.29 23.40 -6.29
C TYR A 77 -4.43 22.53 -6.83
N ILE A 78 -5.49 22.36 -6.03
CA ILE A 78 -6.68 21.60 -6.41
C ILE A 78 -7.72 22.40 -7.23
N GLY A 79 -7.39 23.63 -7.63
CA GLY A 79 -8.26 24.46 -8.48
C GLY A 79 -9.51 25.04 -7.79
N LYS A 80 -9.54 25.07 -6.45
CA LYS A 80 -10.64 25.61 -5.64
C LYS A 80 -10.42 27.06 -5.25
N HIS A 81 -10.22 27.93 -6.25
CA HIS A 81 -9.94 29.35 -6.04
C HIS A 81 -11.07 30.11 -5.34
N ASN A 82 -12.32 29.70 -5.52
CA ASN A 82 -13.48 30.25 -4.83
C ASN A 82 -13.49 29.96 -3.31
N PHE A 83 -12.76 28.95 -2.84
CA PHE A 83 -12.61 28.60 -1.43
C PHE A 83 -11.56 29.47 -0.69
N LEU A 84 -10.85 30.34 -1.40
CA LEU A 84 -9.90 31.27 -0.78
C LEU A 84 -10.58 32.44 -0.04
N ALA A 85 -11.88 32.62 -0.21
CA ALA A 85 -12.65 33.64 0.48
C ALA A 85 -13.21 33.11 1.81
N TYR A 86 -12.49 33.35 2.91
CA TYR A 86 -12.90 32.99 4.27
C TYR A 86 -12.32 33.96 5.30
N ASP A 87 -12.96 34.04 6.45
CA ASP A 87 -12.46 34.76 7.63
C ASP A 87 -12.13 33.82 8.80
N LYS A 88 -12.63 32.58 8.74
CA LYS A 88 -12.38 31.55 9.76
C LYS A 88 -12.27 30.17 9.12
N ILE A 89 -11.32 29.38 9.61
CA ILE A 89 -11.14 27.96 9.24
C ILE A 89 -11.30 27.08 10.48
N GLN A 90 -11.88 25.91 10.27
CA GLN A 90 -11.89 24.81 11.22
C GLN A 90 -11.41 23.54 10.51
N VAL A 91 -10.44 22.86 11.10
CA VAL A 91 -9.93 21.57 10.64
C VAL A 91 -10.21 20.54 11.71
N CYS A 92 -10.76 19.42 11.32
CA CYS A 92 -11.08 18.31 12.21
C CYS A 92 -10.61 17.00 11.59
N VAL A 93 -10.00 16.14 12.39
CA VAL A 93 -9.70 14.75 12.03
C VAL A 93 -10.78 13.86 12.61
N GLU A 94 -11.15 12.79 11.90
CA GLU A 94 -12.18 11.84 12.34
C GLU A 94 -13.56 12.49 12.61
N LYS A 95 -13.99 13.39 11.73
CA LYS A 95 -15.31 14.05 11.84
C LYS A 95 -16.42 13.04 11.61
N ALA A 96 -17.22 12.77 12.63
CA ALA A 96 -18.36 11.86 12.53
C ALA A 96 -19.42 12.37 11.55
N THR A 97 -19.97 11.45 10.74
CA THR A 97 -21.16 11.63 9.90
C THR A 97 -22.43 11.22 10.64
N SER A 98 -23.61 11.49 10.05
CA SER A 98 -24.90 11.00 10.55
C SER A 98 -25.00 9.47 10.56
N GLU A 99 -24.29 8.78 9.66
CA GLU A 99 -24.33 7.32 9.46
C GLU A 99 -23.23 6.56 10.24
N ASN A 100 -22.72 7.13 11.36
CA ASN A 100 -21.65 6.56 12.17
C ASN A 100 -20.31 6.31 11.45
N ARG A 101 -20.09 6.94 10.31
CA ARG A 101 -18.77 6.99 9.65
C ARG A 101 -17.98 8.19 10.11
N ARG A 102 -16.76 8.31 9.66
CA ARG A 102 -15.90 9.45 9.99
C ARG A 102 -15.10 9.87 8.77
N HIS A 103 -15.20 11.15 8.40
CA HIS A 103 -14.27 11.75 7.45
C HIS A 103 -12.87 11.81 8.07
N ASP A 104 -11.85 11.34 7.36
CA ASP A 104 -10.47 11.36 7.88
C ASP A 104 -9.98 12.76 8.17
N ILE A 105 -10.18 13.69 7.24
CA ILE A 105 -9.89 15.12 7.42
C ILE A 105 -11.07 15.94 6.89
N PHE A 106 -11.55 16.84 7.72
CA PHE A 106 -12.70 17.69 7.40
C PHE A 106 -12.33 19.16 7.64
N ILE A 107 -12.36 19.97 6.59
CA ILE A 107 -11.99 21.38 6.61
C ILE A 107 -13.20 22.22 6.26
N GLU A 108 -13.54 23.17 7.12
CA GLU A 108 -14.69 24.06 6.96
C GLU A 108 -14.21 25.51 6.85
N GLY A 109 -14.61 26.19 5.79
CA GLY A 109 -14.39 27.61 5.57
C GLY A 109 -15.64 28.42 5.84
N PHE A 110 -15.47 29.46 6.68
CA PHE A 110 -16.55 30.39 7.05
C PHE A 110 -16.23 31.77 6.51
N LEU A 111 -17.27 32.52 6.16
CA LEU A 111 -17.21 33.92 5.80
C LEU A 111 -18.43 34.64 6.43
N ASN A 112 -18.18 35.70 7.19
CA ASN A 112 -19.21 36.44 7.95
C ASN A 112 -20.03 35.49 8.87
N ASN A 113 -19.34 34.60 9.59
CA ASN A 113 -19.90 33.58 10.47
C ASN A 113 -20.83 32.55 9.79
N LYS A 114 -20.88 32.50 8.46
CA LYS A 114 -21.62 31.49 7.70
C LYS A 114 -20.64 30.52 7.07
N ARG A 115 -20.92 29.19 7.21
CA ARG A 115 -20.17 28.17 6.50
C ARG A 115 -20.38 28.35 4.99
N ARG A 116 -19.32 28.43 4.23
CA ARG A 116 -19.35 28.68 2.79
C ARG A 116 -18.93 27.45 1.99
N TRP A 117 -17.94 26.75 2.51
CA TRP A 117 -17.43 25.57 1.82
C TRP A 117 -16.88 24.52 2.80
N ILE A 118 -16.80 23.30 2.31
CA ILE A 118 -16.24 22.14 2.99
C ILE A 118 -15.27 21.43 2.05
N VAL A 119 -14.12 21.02 2.58
CA VAL A 119 -13.23 20.03 1.95
C VAL A 119 -13.17 18.82 2.85
N SER A 120 -13.54 17.66 2.32
CA SER A 120 -13.41 16.37 2.98
C SER A 120 -12.32 15.56 2.25
N ILE A 121 -11.36 14.99 2.98
CA ILE A 121 -10.30 14.15 2.43
C ILE A 121 -10.43 12.75 3.02
N GLU A 122 -10.59 11.76 2.16
CA GLU A 122 -10.44 10.34 2.48
C GLU A 122 -9.02 9.90 2.16
N ASN A 123 -8.29 9.52 3.19
CA ASN A 123 -6.87 9.21 3.13
C ASN A 123 -6.64 7.70 2.95
N LYS A 124 -6.14 7.30 1.79
CA LYS A 124 -5.77 5.91 1.46
C LYS A 124 -4.26 5.74 1.21
N LEU A 125 -3.43 6.61 1.79
CA LEU A 125 -1.98 6.59 1.62
C LEU A 125 -1.29 5.35 2.24
N ARG A 126 -2.01 4.52 3.00
CA ARG A 126 -1.52 3.24 3.51
C ARG A 126 -2.22 2.05 2.86
N PHE A 127 -2.78 2.25 1.66
CA PHE A 127 -3.44 1.20 0.89
C PHE A 127 -4.61 0.54 1.63
N ALA A 128 -5.20 1.25 2.60
CA ALA A 128 -6.38 0.74 3.30
C ALA A 128 -7.51 0.48 2.31
N SER A 129 -8.13 -0.69 2.43
CA SER A 129 -9.24 -1.08 1.56
C SER A 129 -10.41 -0.12 1.73
N ASP A 130 -11.09 0.15 0.62
CA ASP A 130 -12.36 0.86 0.67
C ASP A 130 -13.40 0.05 1.44
N GLN A 131 -14.16 0.73 2.26
CA GLN A 131 -15.31 0.13 2.92
C GLN A 131 -16.56 0.25 2.03
N GLU A 132 -17.50 -0.66 2.23
CA GLU A 132 -18.78 -0.65 1.52
C GLU A 132 -19.51 0.69 1.71
N GLU A 133 -19.93 1.29 0.59
CA GLU A 133 -20.62 2.59 0.50
C GLU A 133 -19.90 3.78 1.15
N GLN A 134 -18.61 3.69 1.47
CA GLN A 134 -17.89 4.70 2.25
C GLN A 134 -17.92 6.10 1.61
N LEU A 135 -17.52 6.23 0.36
CA LEU A 135 -17.52 7.54 -0.32
C LEU A 135 -18.94 8.00 -0.70
N LYS A 136 -19.86 7.07 -0.89
CA LYS A 136 -21.26 7.39 -1.07
C LYS A 136 -21.82 8.05 0.19
N ASP A 137 -21.58 7.46 1.37
CA ASP A 137 -22.03 8.00 2.65
C ASP A 137 -21.41 9.39 2.93
N TYR A 138 -20.14 9.59 2.55
CA TYR A 138 -19.51 10.90 2.67
C TYR A 138 -20.11 11.94 1.74
N ARG A 139 -20.41 11.58 0.49
CA ARG A 139 -21.14 12.46 -0.43
C ARG A 139 -22.49 12.85 0.15
N ASP A 140 -23.25 11.89 0.63
CA ASP A 140 -24.61 12.09 1.14
C ASP A 140 -24.59 12.99 2.40
N ASP A 141 -23.59 12.82 3.29
CA ASP A 141 -23.35 13.71 4.43
C ASP A 141 -23.01 15.13 3.96
N LEU A 142 -22.12 15.28 2.98
CA LEU A 142 -21.71 16.59 2.44
C LEU A 142 -22.88 17.31 1.73
N GLU A 143 -23.73 16.60 1.02
CA GLU A 143 -24.95 17.14 0.39
C GLU A 143 -26.01 17.56 1.41
N GLY A 144 -25.97 17.01 2.62
CA GLY A 144 -26.79 17.42 3.75
C GLY A 144 -26.54 18.88 4.21
N TYR A 145 -25.36 19.44 3.93
CA TYR A 145 -25.02 20.83 4.23
C TYR A 145 -25.58 21.78 3.16
N ARG A 146 -26.84 22.17 3.31
CA ARG A 146 -27.53 23.03 2.33
C ARG A 146 -26.82 24.38 2.14
N GLU A 147 -26.76 24.85 0.91
CA GLU A 147 -26.16 26.15 0.50
C GLU A 147 -24.64 26.23 0.80
N VAL A 148 -23.97 25.09 0.98
CA VAL A 148 -22.52 25.01 1.21
C VAL A 148 -21.88 24.30 0.03
N GLU A 149 -20.88 24.91 -0.56
CA GLU A 149 -20.07 24.23 -1.59
C GLU A 149 -19.17 23.18 -0.93
N TYR A 150 -18.96 22.04 -1.57
CA TYR A 150 -18.06 21.03 -1.06
C TYR A 150 -17.08 20.47 -2.10
N CYS A 151 -16.03 19.86 -1.60
CA CYS A 151 -15.08 19.10 -2.38
C CYS A 151 -14.70 17.82 -1.61
N LEU A 152 -15.06 16.66 -2.15
CA LEU A 152 -14.65 15.36 -1.65
C LEU A 152 -13.34 14.94 -2.34
N ILE A 153 -12.29 14.70 -1.58
CA ILE A 153 -10.98 14.29 -2.09
C ILE A 153 -10.75 12.84 -1.70
N TYR A 154 -10.48 12.00 -2.70
CA TYR A 154 -9.99 10.65 -2.50
C TYR A 154 -8.48 10.64 -2.75
N LEU A 155 -7.70 10.18 -1.75
CA LEU A 155 -6.24 10.32 -1.72
C LEU A 155 -5.55 8.95 -1.54
N PRO A 156 -5.47 8.10 -2.58
CA PRO A 156 -4.65 6.89 -2.60
C PRO A 156 -3.17 7.21 -2.84
N VAL A 157 -2.29 6.20 -2.73
CA VAL A 157 -0.87 6.34 -3.05
C VAL A 157 -0.67 6.63 -4.53
N PHE A 158 -1.29 5.83 -5.39
CA PHE A 158 -1.28 6.00 -6.84
C PHE A 158 -2.63 6.55 -7.31
N LYS A 159 -2.67 7.12 -8.50
CA LYS A 159 -3.87 7.79 -9.03
C LYS A 159 -4.92 6.79 -9.52
N GLU A 160 -5.38 5.95 -8.60
CA GLU A 160 -6.40 4.93 -8.82
C GLU A 160 -7.77 5.41 -8.32
N PRO A 161 -8.85 5.24 -9.08
CA PRO A 161 -10.18 5.62 -8.63
C PRO A 161 -10.63 4.74 -7.45
N PRO A 162 -11.59 5.21 -6.64
CA PRO A 162 -12.16 4.38 -5.59
C PRO A 162 -12.84 3.13 -6.16
N SER A 163 -12.93 2.08 -5.34
CA SER A 163 -13.62 0.85 -5.72
C SER A 163 -15.12 1.06 -5.90
N GLU A 164 -15.76 0.28 -6.77
CA GLU A 164 -17.22 0.31 -6.96
C GLU A 164 -18.01 -0.08 -5.70
N ASN A 165 -17.36 -0.75 -4.76
CA ASN A 165 -17.94 -1.06 -3.46
C ASN A 165 -18.09 0.18 -2.58
N SER A 166 -17.20 1.17 -2.72
CA SER A 166 -17.22 2.42 -1.95
C SER A 166 -18.16 3.47 -2.55
N ILE A 167 -18.15 3.59 -3.89
CA ILE A 167 -19.06 4.44 -4.67
C ILE A 167 -19.12 3.90 -6.10
N ARG A 168 -20.30 3.90 -6.72
CA ARG A 168 -20.45 3.45 -8.09
C ARG A 168 -19.64 4.31 -9.06
N LYS A 169 -19.03 3.68 -10.06
CA LYS A 169 -18.17 4.36 -11.04
C LYS A 169 -18.84 5.59 -11.67
N ASN A 170 -20.09 5.45 -12.13
CA ASN A 170 -20.84 6.56 -12.75
C ASN A 170 -21.12 7.70 -11.77
N GLU A 171 -21.37 7.43 -10.49
CA GLU A 171 -21.57 8.46 -9.46
C GLU A 171 -20.28 9.22 -9.19
N TRP A 172 -19.14 8.51 -9.09
CA TRP A 172 -17.83 9.12 -8.94
C TRP A 172 -17.46 10.01 -10.13
N GLU A 173 -17.65 9.52 -11.36
CA GLU A 173 -17.41 10.29 -12.59
C GLU A 173 -18.28 11.55 -12.67
N ASN A 174 -19.54 11.47 -12.25
CA ASN A 174 -20.42 12.62 -12.15
C ASN A 174 -19.89 13.67 -11.15
N LEU A 175 -19.47 13.25 -9.95
CA LEU A 175 -18.90 14.17 -8.95
C LEU A 175 -17.63 14.86 -9.48
N ILE A 176 -16.76 14.13 -10.19
CA ILE A 176 -15.58 14.71 -10.85
C ILE A 176 -16.00 15.74 -11.90
N SER A 177 -16.98 15.43 -12.77
CA SER A 177 -17.45 16.34 -13.81
C SER A 177 -18.08 17.62 -13.25
N GLU A 178 -18.80 17.52 -12.13
CA GLU A 178 -19.37 18.63 -11.39
C GLU A 178 -18.32 19.38 -10.54
N ARG A 179 -17.08 18.94 -10.54
CA ARG A 179 -15.99 19.44 -9.69
C ARG A 179 -16.29 19.35 -8.19
N LYS A 180 -17.14 18.44 -7.79
CA LYS A 180 -17.46 18.12 -6.38
C LYS A 180 -16.54 17.08 -5.80
N ALA A 181 -15.84 16.29 -6.64
CA ALA A 181 -14.81 15.36 -6.18
C ALA A 181 -13.49 15.55 -6.93
N ILE A 182 -12.40 15.15 -6.30
CA ILE A 182 -11.04 15.19 -6.86
C ILE A 182 -10.31 13.91 -6.46
N LEU A 183 -9.63 13.30 -7.43
CA LEU A 183 -8.70 12.21 -7.21
C LEU A 183 -7.27 12.79 -7.11
N LEU A 184 -6.66 12.72 -5.94
CA LEU A 184 -5.25 13.04 -5.70
C LEU A 184 -4.46 11.76 -5.47
N SER A 185 -3.14 11.87 -5.46
CA SER A 185 -2.19 10.81 -5.13
C SER A 185 -1.08 11.31 -4.20
N ALA A 186 -0.25 10.41 -3.70
CA ALA A 186 0.96 10.80 -2.95
C ALA A 186 1.86 11.74 -3.77
N LYS A 187 1.94 11.53 -5.10
CA LYS A 187 2.68 12.41 -6.02
C LYS A 187 2.11 13.84 -6.04
N ASP A 188 0.79 13.99 -6.02
CA ASP A 188 0.15 15.30 -6.00
C ASP A 188 0.47 16.05 -4.70
N LEU A 189 0.60 15.34 -3.55
CA LEU A 189 1.06 15.96 -2.30
C LEU A 189 2.51 16.45 -2.37
N VAL A 190 3.39 15.65 -2.99
CA VAL A 190 4.79 16.06 -3.22
C VAL A 190 4.82 17.32 -4.09
N ASP A 191 4.09 17.33 -5.20
CA ASP A 191 4.04 18.44 -6.15
C ASP A 191 3.42 19.71 -5.54
N TRP A 192 2.41 19.56 -4.68
CA TRP A 192 1.85 20.66 -3.90
C TRP A 192 2.89 21.27 -2.95
N LEU A 193 3.58 20.43 -2.16
CA LEU A 193 4.60 20.89 -1.21
C LEU A 193 5.80 21.54 -1.92
N ASP A 194 6.18 21.04 -3.11
CA ASP A 194 7.25 21.65 -3.92
C ASP A 194 6.89 23.05 -4.43
N LYS A 195 5.61 23.30 -4.72
CA LYS A 195 5.09 24.61 -5.15
C LYS A 195 4.82 25.55 -3.98
N THR A 196 4.85 25.07 -2.74
CA THR A 196 4.58 25.87 -1.54
C THR A 196 5.85 26.56 -1.06
N LEU A 197 5.87 27.88 -1.06
CA LEU A 197 7.02 28.67 -0.61
C LEU A 197 7.09 28.72 0.92
N ILE A 198 7.73 27.74 1.54
CA ILE A 198 7.89 27.61 2.99
C ILE A 198 9.10 28.42 3.46
N ILE A 199 8.88 29.37 4.37
CA ILE A 199 9.93 30.30 4.85
C ILE A 199 10.65 29.74 6.09
N ALA A 200 9.91 29.16 7.05
CA ALA A 200 10.49 28.67 8.31
C ALA A 200 11.37 27.43 8.08
N PRO A 201 12.67 27.46 8.43
CA PRO A 201 13.59 26.36 8.11
C PRO A 201 13.18 25.00 8.71
N ALA A 202 12.70 24.99 9.96
CA ALA A 202 12.26 23.75 10.62
C ALA A 202 11.06 23.12 9.92
N VAL A 203 10.07 23.94 9.50
CA VAL A 203 8.88 23.46 8.76
C VAL A 203 9.26 23.02 7.36
N LYS A 204 10.17 23.74 6.71
CA LYS A 204 10.71 23.36 5.40
C LYS A 204 11.39 22.00 5.49
N GLN A 205 12.23 21.75 6.51
CA GLN A 205 12.89 20.48 6.73
C GLN A 205 11.89 19.35 7.01
N PHE A 206 10.86 19.63 7.83
CA PHE A 206 9.79 18.67 8.08
C PHE A 206 9.08 18.26 6.79
N CYS A 207 8.70 19.24 5.94
CA CYS A 207 8.07 18.96 4.65
C CYS A 207 9.00 18.23 3.69
N GLN A 208 10.31 18.51 3.68
CA GLN A 208 11.29 17.76 2.89
C GLN A 208 11.36 16.29 3.33
N ASN A 209 11.40 16.04 4.64
CA ASN A 209 11.39 14.67 5.17
C ASN A 209 10.06 13.97 4.87
N PHE A 210 8.93 14.68 4.92
CA PHE A 210 7.63 14.13 4.55
C PHE A 210 7.56 13.76 3.07
N LYS A 211 8.02 14.64 2.17
CA LYS A 211 8.12 14.33 0.73
C LYS A 211 9.02 13.12 0.48
N LYS A 212 10.16 13.04 1.16
CA LYS A 212 11.05 11.87 1.08
C LYS A 212 10.34 10.60 1.51
N PHE A 213 9.59 10.65 2.63
CA PHE A 213 8.78 9.52 3.10
C PHE A 213 7.72 9.10 2.05
N LEU A 214 6.98 10.05 1.48
CA LEU A 214 5.99 9.76 0.43
C LEU A 214 6.64 9.11 -0.81
N ASN A 215 7.80 9.62 -1.25
CA ASN A 215 8.51 9.11 -2.41
C ASN A 215 9.08 7.70 -2.17
N GLU A 216 9.84 7.51 -1.09
CA GLU A 216 10.61 6.28 -0.87
C GLU A 216 9.75 5.16 -0.28
N GLU A 217 8.97 5.45 0.78
CA GLU A 217 8.23 4.43 1.53
C GLU A 217 6.88 4.07 0.89
N LEU A 218 6.18 5.05 0.30
CA LEU A 218 4.87 4.81 -0.27
C LEU A 218 4.92 4.54 -1.77
N MET A 219 5.64 5.38 -2.53
CA MET A 219 5.71 5.23 -3.98
C MET A 219 6.87 4.36 -4.47
N GLY A 220 7.84 4.02 -3.61
CA GLY A 220 9.01 3.23 -3.98
C GLY A 220 10.01 3.96 -4.89
N ASN A 221 9.90 5.28 -5.01
CA ASN A 221 10.78 6.11 -5.83
C ASN A 221 12.01 6.51 -5.03
N THR A 222 13.11 5.79 -5.19
CA THR A 222 14.39 6.10 -4.53
C THR A 222 15.25 7.02 -5.39
N GLU A 223 16.19 7.72 -4.76
CA GLU A 223 17.21 8.51 -5.51
C GLU A 223 18.01 7.64 -6.46
N THR A 224 18.29 6.37 -6.10
CA THR A 224 18.97 5.40 -6.97
C THR A 224 18.20 5.18 -8.26
N ASN A 225 16.86 5.10 -8.21
CA ASN A 225 16.03 4.96 -9.40
C ASN A 225 16.13 6.20 -10.29
N ASN A 226 16.16 7.40 -9.71
CA ASN A 226 16.30 8.63 -10.47
C ASN A 226 17.67 8.71 -11.18
N GLU A 227 18.75 8.33 -10.51
CA GLU A 227 20.10 8.30 -11.12
C GLU A 227 20.19 7.26 -12.23
N LEU A 228 19.57 6.08 -12.04
CA LEU A 228 19.48 5.07 -13.08
C LEU A 228 18.73 5.58 -14.32
N VAL A 229 17.56 6.20 -14.12
CA VAL A 229 16.79 6.79 -15.23
C VAL A 229 17.62 7.86 -15.96
N ASN A 230 18.29 8.75 -15.23
CA ASN A 230 19.16 9.78 -15.80
C ASN A 230 20.31 9.18 -16.63
N TYR A 231 20.90 8.08 -16.15
CA TYR A 231 21.94 7.35 -16.87
C TYR A 231 21.41 6.73 -18.17
N LEU A 232 20.26 6.06 -18.10
CA LEU A 232 19.62 5.44 -19.27
C LEU A 232 19.27 6.50 -20.34
N MET A 233 18.73 7.64 -19.94
CA MET A 233 18.36 8.73 -20.87
C MET A 233 19.57 9.34 -21.59
N LYS A 234 20.77 9.20 -21.02
CA LYS A 234 22.02 9.68 -21.63
C LYS A 234 22.72 8.63 -22.49
N ASN A 235 22.32 7.35 -22.42
CA ASN A 235 23.00 6.23 -23.05
C ASN A 235 22.00 5.38 -23.85
N THR A 236 21.76 5.74 -25.09
CA THR A 236 20.72 5.16 -25.95
C THR A 236 20.82 3.65 -26.16
N ASP A 237 22.05 3.11 -26.28
CA ASP A 237 22.26 1.66 -26.46
C ASP A 237 21.92 0.87 -25.19
N VAL A 238 22.28 1.45 -24.02
CA VAL A 238 21.90 0.89 -22.72
C VAL A 238 20.41 1.00 -22.49
N LEU A 239 19.80 2.15 -22.87
CA LEU A 239 18.35 2.33 -22.81
C LEU A 239 17.61 1.29 -23.67
N TYR A 240 18.08 1.05 -24.91
CA TYR A 240 17.49 0.02 -25.79
C TYR A 240 17.55 -1.36 -25.12
N SER A 241 18.67 -1.73 -24.53
CA SER A 241 18.84 -2.99 -23.82
C SER A 241 17.93 -3.09 -22.57
N ALA A 242 17.81 -1.99 -21.82
CA ALA A 242 16.92 -1.91 -20.65
C ALA A 242 15.45 -2.08 -21.04
N LEU A 243 15.00 -1.44 -22.13
CA LEU A 243 13.63 -1.58 -22.64
C LEU A 243 13.33 -3.03 -23.05
N ASN A 244 14.26 -3.73 -23.73
CA ASN A 244 14.08 -5.15 -24.06
C ASN A 244 13.94 -6.04 -22.81
N VAL A 245 14.66 -5.71 -21.71
CA VAL A 245 14.49 -6.43 -20.41
C VAL A 245 13.14 -6.12 -19.81
N ILE A 246 12.70 -4.86 -19.86
CA ILE A 246 11.37 -4.44 -19.37
C ILE A 246 10.25 -5.13 -20.14
N ASP A 247 10.36 -5.24 -21.46
CA ASP A 247 9.40 -5.96 -22.32
C ASP A 247 9.30 -7.45 -21.98
N SER A 248 10.33 -8.02 -21.37
CA SER A 248 10.35 -9.42 -20.90
C SER A 248 9.88 -9.58 -19.44
N ARG A 249 9.39 -8.49 -18.80
CA ARG A 249 9.03 -8.47 -17.36
C ARG A 249 7.99 -9.52 -17.02
N GLU A 250 6.90 -9.56 -17.75
CA GLU A 250 5.77 -10.49 -17.51
C GLU A 250 6.25 -11.93 -17.51
N GLN A 251 6.96 -12.36 -18.56
CA GLN A 251 7.51 -13.71 -18.68
C GLN A 251 8.50 -14.06 -17.56
N LEU A 252 9.32 -13.07 -17.15
CA LEU A 252 10.27 -13.26 -16.05
C LEU A 252 9.54 -13.47 -14.72
N TYR A 253 8.53 -12.66 -14.43
CA TYR A 253 7.75 -12.73 -13.19
C TYR A 253 6.95 -14.03 -13.13
N GLU A 254 6.26 -14.42 -14.21
CA GLU A 254 5.57 -15.71 -14.29
C GLU A 254 6.53 -16.87 -13.97
N LYS A 255 7.71 -16.88 -14.60
CA LYS A 255 8.70 -17.93 -14.38
C LYS A 255 9.25 -17.94 -12.94
N LEU A 256 9.48 -16.79 -12.35
CA LEU A 256 9.88 -16.68 -10.94
C LEU A 256 8.81 -17.27 -10.03
N MET A 257 7.52 -16.98 -10.28
CA MET A 257 6.42 -17.51 -9.47
C MET A 257 6.26 -19.02 -9.63
N VAL A 258 6.40 -19.55 -10.84
CA VAL A 258 6.41 -21.01 -11.06
C VAL A 258 7.50 -21.67 -10.21
N VAL A 259 8.74 -21.15 -10.26
CA VAL A 259 9.85 -21.68 -9.47
C VAL A 259 9.58 -21.59 -7.97
N LEU A 260 9.04 -20.46 -7.51
CA LEU A 260 8.71 -20.28 -6.09
C LEU A 260 7.64 -21.25 -5.61
N VAL A 261 6.56 -21.40 -6.37
CA VAL A 261 5.46 -22.32 -6.06
C VAL A 261 5.97 -23.79 -6.03
N GLU A 262 6.79 -24.20 -6.99
CA GLU A 262 7.41 -25.53 -7.00
C GLU A 262 8.30 -25.76 -5.76
N GLN A 263 9.08 -24.77 -5.37
CA GLN A 263 9.92 -24.84 -4.19
C GLN A 263 9.11 -24.93 -2.89
N LEU A 264 8.01 -24.17 -2.78
CA LEU A 264 7.09 -24.21 -1.64
C LEU A 264 6.34 -25.55 -1.58
N GLN A 265 5.84 -26.04 -2.73
CA GLN A 265 5.19 -27.35 -2.86
C GLN A 265 6.12 -28.49 -2.41
N SER A 266 7.37 -28.48 -2.87
CA SER A 266 8.37 -29.49 -2.48
C SER A 266 8.62 -29.52 -0.98
N ARG A 267 8.73 -28.36 -0.33
CA ARG A 267 8.87 -28.24 1.14
C ARG A 267 7.64 -28.72 1.87
N PHE A 268 6.48 -28.36 1.39
CA PHE A 268 5.21 -28.81 1.96
C PHE A 268 5.10 -30.32 1.90
N GLU A 269 5.30 -30.92 0.74
CA GLU A 269 5.22 -32.38 0.57
C GLU A 269 6.24 -33.14 1.42
N SER A 270 7.43 -32.59 1.61
CA SER A 270 8.49 -33.23 2.42
C SER A 270 8.20 -33.19 3.93
N ASN A 271 7.38 -32.26 4.40
CA ASN A 271 7.15 -32.04 5.83
C ASN A 271 5.73 -32.42 6.29
N TYR A 272 4.73 -32.42 5.39
CA TYR A 272 3.31 -32.54 5.75
C TYR A 272 2.58 -33.62 4.94
N ASN A 273 3.08 -34.88 4.97
CA ASN A 273 2.47 -35.99 4.26
C ASN A 273 0.99 -36.17 4.60
N LYS A 274 0.60 -36.01 5.88
CA LYS A 274 -0.79 -36.12 6.31
C LYS A 274 -1.70 -35.12 5.59
N LEU A 275 -1.32 -33.86 5.49
CA LEU A 275 -2.10 -32.83 4.76
C LEU A 275 -2.13 -33.12 3.26
N LYS A 276 -1.01 -33.59 2.69
CA LYS A 276 -0.94 -34.05 1.29
C LYS A 276 -1.95 -35.15 1.02
N ASP A 277 -2.08 -36.14 1.93
CA ASP A 277 -3.04 -37.25 1.79
C ASP A 277 -4.49 -36.77 1.82
N TYR A 278 -4.76 -35.63 2.45
CA TYR A 278 -6.04 -34.89 2.41
C TYR A 278 -6.20 -34.01 1.16
N GLY A 279 -5.29 -34.04 0.20
CA GLY A 279 -5.37 -33.32 -1.07
C GLY A 279 -4.92 -31.88 -1.01
N TRP A 280 -4.21 -31.49 0.04
CA TRP A 280 -3.64 -30.14 0.15
C TRP A 280 -2.47 -29.95 -0.79
N LYS A 281 -2.38 -28.79 -1.44
CA LYS A 281 -1.31 -28.41 -2.36
C LYS A 281 -1.08 -26.91 -2.37
N CYS A 282 0.10 -26.50 -2.88
CA CYS A 282 0.46 -25.10 -3.04
C CYS A 282 -0.10 -24.56 -4.37
N ASN A 283 -0.90 -23.50 -4.31
CA ASN A 283 -1.47 -22.85 -5.49
C ASN A 283 -1.24 -21.34 -5.42
N PRO A 284 -0.88 -20.68 -6.53
CA PRO A 284 -1.00 -19.25 -6.67
C PRO A 284 -2.46 -18.88 -6.93
N ASN A 285 -2.87 -17.68 -6.49
CA ASN A 285 -4.19 -17.13 -6.73
C ASN A 285 -4.06 -15.66 -7.15
N GLY A 286 -4.79 -15.27 -8.20
CA GLY A 286 -4.76 -13.93 -8.75
C GLY A 286 -3.65 -13.69 -9.76
N ASP A 287 -3.65 -12.49 -10.32
CA ASP A 287 -2.62 -11.99 -11.23
C ASP A 287 -1.50 -11.34 -10.42
N ILE A 288 -0.25 -11.63 -10.77
CA ILE A 288 0.94 -11.17 -10.04
C ILE A 288 1.05 -9.63 -9.97
N ASP A 289 0.54 -8.94 -10.96
CA ASP A 289 0.54 -7.48 -11.02
C ASP A 289 -0.71 -6.86 -10.37
N ALA A 290 -1.67 -7.71 -9.97
CA ALA A 290 -2.91 -7.27 -9.37
C ALA A 290 -2.82 -7.19 -7.84
N ARG A 291 -3.75 -6.45 -7.27
CA ARG A 291 -4.03 -6.46 -5.83
C ARG A 291 -4.56 -7.84 -5.42
N TYR A 292 -4.19 -8.28 -4.23
CA TYR A 292 -4.59 -9.56 -3.66
C TYR A 292 -4.02 -10.79 -4.39
N PHE A 293 -2.92 -10.62 -5.11
CA PHE A 293 -2.14 -11.79 -5.51
C PHE A 293 -1.65 -12.54 -4.27
N GLY A 294 -1.80 -13.87 -4.26
CA GLY A 294 -1.39 -14.69 -3.13
C GLY A 294 -0.87 -16.08 -3.54
N ILE A 295 -0.22 -16.75 -2.59
CA ILE A 295 0.21 -18.14 -2.71
C ILE A 295 -0.30 -18.88 -1.46
N PHE A 296 -1.04 -19.96 -1.67
CA PHE A 296 -1.74 -20.66 -0.61
C PHE A 296 -1.40 -22.14 -0.60
N ILE A 297 -1.34 -22.74 0.59
CA ILE A 297 -1.41 -24.18 0.81
C ILE A 297 -2.85 -24.48 1.24
N GLU A 298 -3.60 -25.12 0.36
CA GLU A 298 -5.04 -25.33 0.49
C GLU A 298 -5.48 -26.65 -0.15
N GLN A 299 -6.67 -27.10 0.20
CA GLN A 299 -7.33 -28.22 -0.45
C GLN A 299 -8.18 -27.68 -1.61
N GLY A 300 -8.04 -28.22 -2.81
CA GLY A 300 -8.54 -27.65 -4.08
C GLY A 300 -10.05 -27.44 -4.22
N ASN A 301 -10.87 -27.80 -3.21
CA ASN A 301 -12.33 -27.64 -3.20
C ASN A 301 -12.83 -26.84 -1.99
N VAL A 302 -11.95 -26.24 -1.22
CA VAL A 302 -12.31 -25.55 0.05
C VAL A 302 -11.78 -24.13 0.03
N SER A 303 -12.58 -23.19 0.48
CA SER A 303 -12.26 -21.77 0.55
C SER A 303 -11.48 -21.40 1.82
N TRP A 304 -10.47 -22.20 2.20
CA TRP A 304 -9.60 -21.91 3.33
C TRP A 304 -8.22 -22.56 3.18
N GLY A 305 -7.22 -22.01 3.84
CA GLY A 305 -5.85 -22.51 3.78
C GLY A 305 -4.87 -21.63 4.55
N VAL A 306 -3.58 -21.98 4.43
CA VAL A 306 -2.47 -21.16 4.92
C VAL A 306 -1.81 -20.48 3.73
N GLY A 307 -1.60 -19.18 3.80
CA GLY A 307 -1.02 -18.48 2.67
C GLY A 307 -0.35 -17.16 3.00
N ILE A 308 0.20 -16.60 1.95
CA ILE A 308 0.61 -15.20 1.86
C ILE A 308 -0.26 -14.52 0.82
N GLU A 309 -0.53 -13.23 1.03
CA GLU A 309 -1.24 -12.38 0.07
C GLU A 309 -0.70 -10.95 0.13
N PHE A 310 -0.81 -10.21 -0.95
CA PHE A 310 -0.36 -8.83 -1.05
C PHE A 310 -1.55 -7.88 -1.10
N ASP A 311 -1.65 -6.98 -0.12
CA ASP A 311 -2.73 -6.00 -0.05
C ASP A 311 -2.72 -4.98 -1.19
N THR A 312 -1.61 -4.85 -1.91
CA THR A 312 -1.48 -3.94 -3.05
C THR A 312 -0.83 -4.60 -4.23
N ALA A 313 -1.04 -4.04 -5.42
CA ALA A 313 -0.37 -4.43 -6.63
C ALA A 313 1.17 -4.40 -6.50
N ASP A 314 1.86 -4.97 -7.47
CA ASP A 314 3.32 -5.03 -7.53
C ASP A 314 3.98 -5.71 -6.31
N LEU A 315 3.33 -6.73 -5.74
CA LEU A 315 3.85 -7.56 -4.64
C LEU A 315 4.23 -6.75 -3.39
N ARG A 316 3.40 -5.78 -3.01
CA ARG A 316 3.64 -4.93 -1.83
C ARG A 316 2.65 -5.19 -0.71
N ASN A 317 3.06 -4.83 0.50
CA ASN A 317 2.28 -5.02 1.72
C ASN A 317 1.84 -6.47 1.91
N GLY A 318 2.81 -7.38 1.85
CA GLY A 318 2.58 -8.80 2.05
C GLY A 318 2.22 -9.12 3.50
N TYR A 319 1.22 -9.97 3.65
CA TYR A 319 0.79 -10.55 4.92
C TYR A 319 0.60 -12.07 4.78
N TYR A 320 0.52 -12.75 5.90
CA TYR A 320 0.38 -14.19 5.94
C TYR A 320 -0.57 -14.62 7.04
N GLY A 321 -1.10 -15.83 6.93
CA GLY A 321 -1.99 -16.35 7.94
C GLY A 321 -2.83 -17.53 7.50
N VAL A 322 -3.97 -17.69 8.16
CA VAL A 322 -4.99 -18.68 7.84
C VAL A 322 -6.18 -17.98 7.21
N TYR A 323 -6.32 -18.15 5.92
CA TYR A 323 -7.46 -17.70 5.14
C TYR A 323 -8.67 -18.61 5.40
N CYS A 324 -9.82 -18.01 5.72
CA CYS A 324 -11.10 -18.71 5.87
C CYS A 324 -12.21 -17.66 5.87
N HIS A 325 -13.16 -17.77 4.93
CA HIS A 325 -14.25 -16.81 4.83
C HIS A 325 -15.35 -17.11 5.85
N LYS A 326 -15.54 -16.18 6.79
CA LYS A 326 -16.44 -16.35 7.95
C LYS A 326 -17.92 -16.57 7.57
N ASP A 327 -18.39 -15.84 6.54
CA ASP A 327 -19.79 -15.86 6.15
C ASP A 327 -20.12 -17.09 5.31
N GLU A 328 -19.13 -17.68 4.62
CA GLU A 328 -19.28 -18.90 3.84
C GLU A 328 -19.25 -20.15 4.72
N ASN A 329 -18.37 -20.17 5.73
CA ASN A 329 -18.25 -21.32 6.63
C ASN A 329 -17.95 -20.92 8.08
N ARG A 330 -18.97 -20.40 8.76
CA ARG A 330 -18.85 -19.92 10.15
C ARG A 330 -18.36 -21.01 11.13
N LYS A 331 -18.83 -22.24 10.97
CA LYS A 331 -18.45 -23.34 11.89
C LYS A 331 -16.96 -23.66 11.77
N LEU A 332 -16.46 -23.70 10.54
CA LEU A 332 -15.04 -23.92 10.29
C LEU A 332 -14.20 -22.74 10.80
N TYR A 333 -14.64 -21.52 10.57
CA TYR A 333 -13.98 -20.32 11.05
C TYR A 333 -13.86 -20.34 12.59
N ASP A 334 -14.93 -20.63 13.29
CA ASP A 334 -14.96 -20.70 14.77
C ASP A 334 -14.12 -21.89 15.30
N LEU A 335 -14.08 -23.02 14.59
CA LEU A 335 -13.21 -24.15 14.92
C LEU A 335 -11.73 -23.80 14.75
N ILE A 336 -11.35 -23.21 13.63
CA ILE A 336 -9.98 -22.72 13.37
C ILE A 336 -9.55 -21.80 14.51
N TRP A 337 -10.39 -20.86 14.89
CA TRP A 337 -10.13 -19.97 16.01
C TRP A 337 -9.84 -20.72 17.33
N SER A 338 -10.68 -21.71 17.65
CA SER A 338 -10.54 -22.50 18.87
C SER A 338 -9.25 -23.32 18.88
N ILE A 339 -8.88 -23.91 17.75
CA ILE A 339 -7.67 -24.74 17.62
C ILE A 339 -6.41 -23.88 17.82
N PHE A 340 -6.35 -22.71 17.19
CA PHE A 340 -5.19 -21.83 17.31
C PHE A 340 -5.11 -21.11 18.66
N ASP A 341 -6.24 -20.83 19.30
CA ASP A 341 -6.28 -20.32 20.67
C ASP A 341 -5.70 -21.35 21.66
N LYS A 342 -6.12 -22.62 21.56
CA LYS A 342 -5.56 -23.72 22.35
C LYS A 342 -4.07 -23.94 22.10
N ALA A 343 -3.60 -23.67 20.89
CA ALA A 343 -2.18 -23.75 20.55
C ALA A 343 -1.35 -22.52 21.01
N GLY A 344 -1.99 -21.50 21.59
CA GLY A 344 -1.33 -20.28 22.08
C GLY A 344 -0.84 -19.34 20.97
N LEU A 345 -1.22 -19.56 19.72
CA LEU A 345 -0.75 -18.75 18.56
C LEU A 345 -1.65 -17.55 18.27
N ARG A 346 -2.89 -17.56 18.71
CA ARG A 346 -3.88 -16.54 18.35
C ARG A 346 -3.53 -15.12 18.79
N ALA A 347 -2.91 -14.94 19.95
CA ALA A 347 -2.68 -13.62 20.56
C ALA A 347 -1.86 -12.65 19.69
N HIS A 348 -1.10 -13.17 18.73
CA HIS A 348 -0.23 -12.38 17.84
C HIS A 348 -0.88 -12.03 16.50
N PHE A 349 -2.02 -12.62 16.16
CA PHE A 349 -2.68 -12.46 14.88
C PHE A 349 -3.93 -11.58 14.96
N LYS A 350 -4.14 -10.78 13.93
CA LYS A 350 -5.38 -10.04 13.65
C LYS A 350 -6.37 -10.95 12.93
N TYR A 351 -7.60 -10.50 12.75
CA TYR A 351 -8.64 -11.24 12.04
C TYR A 351 -9.55 -10.30 11.24
N THR A 352 -10.15 -10.84 10.19
CA THR A 352 -11.18 -10.18 9.38
C THR A 352 -12.28 -11.19 9.05
N ARG A 353 -13.28 -10.80 8.26
CA ARG A 353 -14.28 -11.76 7.74
C ARG A 353 -13.69 -12.76 6.74
N TYR A 354 -12.57 -12.41 6.09
CA TYR A 354 -11.90 -13.25 5.08
C TYR A 354 -10.75 -14.09 5.65
N TRP A 355 -10.10 -13.58 6.69
CA TRP A 355 -8.94 -14.19 7.32
C TRP A 355 -9.27 -14.52 8.77
N ALA A 356 -9.25 -15.79 9.12
CA ALA A 356 -9.41 -16.21 10.50
C ALA A 356 -8.24 -15.71 11.36
N MET A 357 -7.05 -15.68 10.79
CA MET A 357 -5.84 -15.16 11.43
C MET A 357 -4.91 -14.58 10.36
N TRP A 358 -4.37 -13.38 10.60
CA TRP A 358 -3.37 -12.80 9.70
C TRP A 358 -2.44 -11.84 10.44
N GLU A 359 -1.21 -11.70 9.93
CA GLU A 359 -0.21 -10.75 10.39
C GLU A 359 0.61 -10.26 9.21
N TRP A 360 1.16 -9.05 9.32
CA TRP A 360 2.09 -8.53 8.32
C TRP A 360 3.36 -9.37 8.27
N MET A 361 3.89 -9.62 7.11
CA MET A 361 5.24 -10.16 6.97
C MET A 361 6.25 -9.18 7.59
N ASP A 362 7.38 -9.70 8.03
CA ASP A 362 8.50 -8.87 8.48
C ASP A 362 8.91 -7.86 7.40
N SER A 363 9.38 -6.69 7.83
CA SER A 363 9.74 -5.59 6.93
C SER A 363 10.74 -5.98 5.83
N ASN A 364 11.59 -6.98 6.10
CA ASN A 364 12.61 -7.50 5.17
C ASN A 364 12.06 -8.38 4.04
N ILE A 365 10.80 -8.84 4.13
CA ILE A 365 10.12 -9.65 3.09
C ILE A 365 8.69 -9.19 2.80
N ARG A 366 8.27 -8.06 3.34
CA ARG A 366 6.91 -7.54 3.15
C ARG A 366 6.65 -7.01 1.75
N ASN A 367 7.67 -6.39 1.14
CA ASN A 367 7.60 -5.81 -0.21
C ASN A 367 8.61 -6.54 -1.09
N TRP A 368 8.15 -7.18 -2.15
CA TRP A 368 9.03 -7.96 -3.01
C TRP A 368 9.59 -7.11 -4.14
N ASP A 369 10.68 -6.46 -3.85
CA ASP A 369 11.51 -5.75 -4.83
C ASP A 369 12.53 -6.71 -5.49
N ALA A 370 13.40 -6.16 -6.33
CA ALA A 370 14.45 -6.92 -6.99
C ALA A 370 15.39 -7.63 -6.00
N ALA A 371 15.62 -7.06 -4.81
CA ALA A 371 16.48 -7.66 -3.79
C ALA A 371 15.85 -8.90 -3.16
N ILE A 372 14.53 -8.93 -3.06
CA ILE A 372 13.77 -10.09 -2.57
C ILE A 372 13.57 -11.11 -3.67
N LEU A 373 13.14 -10.69 -4.87
CA LEU A 373 12.87 -11.60 -5.99
C LEU A 373 14.10 -12.38 -6.43
N ARG A 374 15.29 -11.79 -6.37
CA ARG A 374 16.56 -12.51 -6.67
C ARG A 374 16.85 -13.71 -5.76
N LYS A 375 16.16 -13.84 -4.61
CA LYS A 375 16.30 -14.96 -3.69
C LYS A 375 15.51 -16.20 -4.12
N ILE A 376 14.59 -16.04 -5.09
CA ILE A 376 13.77 -17.15 -5.57
C ILE A 376 14.60 -18.28 -6.19
N PRO A 377 15.52 -18.03 -7.15
CA PRO A 377 16.29 -19.10 -7.78
C PRO A 377 17.13 -19.93 -6.79
N SER A 378 17.60 -19.35 -5.70
CA SER A 378 18.37 -20.05 -4.66
C SER A 378 17.48 -20.82 -3.67
N GLY A 379 16.17 -20.58 -3.65
CA GLY A 379 15.22 -21.13 -2.68
C GLY A 379 15.24 -20.44 -1.32
N GLU A 380 16.00 -19.35 -1.16
CA GLU A 380 16.06 -18.59 0.10
C GLU A 380 14.72 -17.99 0.47
N LEU A 381 14.03 -17.37 -0.50
CA LEU A 381 12.69 -16.79 -0.26
C LEU A 381 11.67 -17.87 0.11
N ALA A 382 11.71 -19.01 -0.57
CA ALA A 382 10.82 -20.14 -0.24
C ALA A 382 11.05 -20.67 1.18
N ASN A 383 12.30 -20.66 1.68
CA ASN A 383 12.59 -21.02 3.06
C ASN A 383 11.97 -20.01 4.03
N GLN A 384 12.16 -18.70 3.79
CA GLN A 384 11.62 -17.63 4.62
C GLN A 384 10.09 -17.69 4.71
N ILE A 385 9.41 -17.90 3.59
CA ILE A 385 7.95 -18.04 3.56
C ILE A 385 7.51 -19.29 4.30
N PHE A 386 8.17 -20.41 4.06
CA PHE A 386 7.82 -21.69 4.68
C PHE A 386 8.02 -21.67 6.20
N ASP A 387 8.99 -20.93 6.69
CA ASP A 387 9.20 -20.72 8.13
C ASP A 387 8.04 -19.93 8.78
N LEU A 388 7.42 -18.98 8.07
CA LEU A 388 6.20 -18.31 8.51
C LEU A 388 5.00 -19.28 8.58
N TRP A 389 4.89 -20.16 7.59
CA TRP A 389 3.78 -21.12 7.49
C TRP A 389 3.87 -22.31 8.45
N ARG A 390 5.09 -22.72 8.82
CA ARG A 390 5.34 -23.91 9.63
C ARG A 390 4.53 -23.98 10.92
N PRO A 391 4.51 -22.93 11.78
CA PRO A 391 3.71 -22.97 13.02
C PRO A 391 2.22 -23.16 12.75
N LEU A 392 1.71 -22.57 11.64
CA LEU A 392 0.30 -22.68 11.27
C LEU A 392 -0.02 -24.08 10.73
N LEU A 393 0.80 -24.61 9.84
CA LEU A 393 0.65 -25.93 9.26
C LEU A 393 0.78 -27.04 10.31
N ASP A 394 1.64 -26.87 11.31
CA ASP A 394 1.80 -27.83 12.43
C ASP A 394 0.50 -27.96 13.24
N VAL A 395 -0.18 -26.85 13.52
CA VAL A 395 -1.46 -26.86 14.22
C VAL A 395 -2.55 -27.49 13.37
N ILE A 396 -2.65 -27.14 12.10
CA ILE A 396 -3.63 -27.69 11.17
C ILE A 396 -3.42 -29.20 10.99
N SER A 397 -2.18 -29.65 10.76
CA SER A 397 -1.87 -31.07 10.55
C SER A 397 -2.25 -31.95 11.74
N LYS A 398 -2.11 -31.43 12.97
CA LYS A 398 -2.53 -32.15 14.21
C LYS A 398 -4.04 -32.28 14.34
N ASN A 399 -4.80 -31.35 13.75
CA ASN A 399 -6.26 -31.24 13.92
C ASN A 399 -7.03 -31.50 12.61
N ILE A 400 -6.38 -31.98 11.57
CA ILE A 400 -6.98 -32.10 10.24
C ILE A 400 -8.20 -33.02 10.20
N GLU A 401 -8.27 -34.03 11.04
CA GLU A 401 -9.42 -34.96 11.11
C GLU A 401 -10.68 -34.25 11.63
N ASP A 402 -10.53 -33.44 12.67
CA ASP A 402 -11.63 -32.66 13.24
C ASP A 402 -12.10 -31.60 12.23
N ILE A 403 -11.16 -30.94 11.58
CA ILE A 403 -11.43 -29.92 10.55
C ILE A 403 -12.18 -30.55 9.37
N SER A 404 -11.68 -31.62 8.79
CA SER A 404 -12.28 -32.28 7.63
C SER A 404 -13.64 -32.91 7.93
N SER A 405 -13.98 -33.15 9.19
CA SER A 405 -15.31 -33.62 9.59
C SER A 405 -16.42 -32.56 9.42
N LEU A 406 -16.06 -31.27 9.42
CA LEU A 406 -16.98 -30.17 9.21
C LEU A 406 -17.18 -29.79 7.73
N GLU A 407 -16.31 -30.30 6.84
CA GLU A 407 -16.36 -30.04 5.41
C GLU A 407 -17.29 -31.00 4.64
N LYS A 408 -17.79 -32.01 5.32
CA LYS A 408 -18.78 -32.98 4.81
C LYS A 408 -20.19 -32.55 5.18
#